data_4a6a2aaadc96fd160022643d2228e55b
#
_entry.id   4a6a2aaadc96fd160022643d2228e55b
#
_cell.length_a   1.000
_cell.length_b   1.000
_cell.length_c   1.000
_cell.angle_alpha   90.00
_cell.angle_beta   90.00
_cell.angle_gamma   90.00
#
_symmetry.space_group_name_H-M   'P 1'
#
loop_
_entity.id
_entity.type
_entity.pdbx_description
1 polymer ?
#
loop_
_entity_poly.entity_id
_entity_poly.type
_entity_poly.pdbx_seq_one_letter_code
_entity_poly.pdbx_strand_id
1 'polypeptide(L)'
;PGTSISPRKSVYKQCEAICRLFPKGGQATRQSDKERVWNCMTIREQSQQLERETLAPWAALSQETRGRQRPEEECVMRTPYQRDRDRIIHCKSFRRLKHKTQVFLSPEGDHYRTRLTHTLEVSQIARTIARALRLNEDLTEAVALAHDLGHTPFGHAGERALNALLPHGFRHYEQSLRVVDRLEKEGRGLNLTYEVRNGILCHTTGLEAVTAEGRIIRWADKIAYMNHDIDDAIRAGVLREEDIPSSITNVLGNSKTKRITSLIRSVVENSHEGQIAMDPVTYQAYEELSDFMYQAVYLNEYAKKEERKVPHIIHSLFTHFKNPDHLPDYMKRIAEEEGVETASCDYVAGMTDHYAVACYQDLFIPKAWNLGLGH
;
A
#
# COMPACT_ATOMS: atom_id res chain seq x y z
N PRO A 1 31.07 -21.95 33.80
CA PRO A 1 30.11 -22.67 33.06
C PRO A 1 28.71 -22.20 33.48
N GLY A 2 28.16 -21.22 32.76
CA GLY A 2 26.82 -20.65 32.98
C GLY A 2 25.88 -21.20 31.94
N THR A 3 24.97 -22.06 32.34
CA THR A 3 23.87 -22.58 31.51
C THR A 3 22.86 -21.48 31.28
N SER A 4 22.82 -20.92 30.08
CA SER A 4 21.73 -20.03 29.63
C SER A 4 20.43 -20.84 29.45
N ILE A 5 19.49 -20.66 30.36
CA ILE A 5 18.15 -21.24 30.26
C ILE A 5 17.39 -20.45 29.22
N SER A 6 16.98 -21.09 28.10
CA SER A 6 16.15 -20.49 27.06
C SER A 6 14.84 -19.95 27.66
N PRO A 7 14.36 -18.75 27.27
CA PRO A 7 13.13 -18.15 27.78
C PRO A 7 11.89 -19.02 27.61
N ARG A 8 11.84 -19.88 26.59
CA ARG A 8 10.72 -20.81 26.36
C ARG A 8 10.54 -21.84 27.49
N LYS A 9 11.64 -22.30 28.11
CA LYS A 9 11.55 -23.27 29.22
C LYS A 9 11.06 -22.63 30.52
N SER A 10 11.18 -21.31 30.68
CA SER A 10 10.71 -20.59 31.87
C SER A 10 9.19 -20.42 31.87
N VAL A 11 8.58 -20.04 30.73
CA VAL A 11 7.12 -19.84 30.63
C VAL A 11 6.38 -21.16 30.73
N TYR A 12 6.84 -22.24 30.07
CA TYR A 12 6.25 -23.57 30.19
C TYR A 12 6.33 -24.13 31.63
N LYS A 13 7.44 -23.93 32.32
CA LYS A 13 7.59 -24.35 33.73
C LYS A 13 6.68 -23.56 34.67
N GLN A 14 6.43 -22.26 34.39
CA GLN A 14 5.47 -21.48 35.18
C GLN A 14 4.02 -21.92 34.92
N CYS A 15 3.64 -22.23 33.70
CA CYS A 15 2.31 -22.80 33.39
C CYS A 15 2.10 -24.18 34.03
N GLU A 16 3.09 -25.07 33.96
CA GLU A 16 3.01 -26.37 34.65
C GLU A 16 2.95 -26.24 36.19
N ALA A 17 3.64 -25.25 36.76
CA ALA A 17 3.62 -24.99 38.21
C ALA A 17 2.23 -24.49 38.67
N ILE A 18 1.59 -23.61 37.86
CA ILE A 18 0.25 -23.10 38.15
C ILE A 18 -0.80 -24.20 37.99
N CYS A 19 -0.67 -25.08 36.98
CA CYS A 19 -1.55 -26.24 36.81
C CYS A 19 -1.46 -27.27 37.94
N ARG A 20 -0.34 -27.37 38.67
CA ARG A 20 -0.17 -28.28 39.82
C ARG A 20 -0.72 -27.76 41.15
N LEU A 21 -1.05 -26.46 41.24
CA LEU A 21 -1.56 -25.84 42.47
C LEU A 21 -3.06 -25.99 42.69
N PHE A 22 -3.79 -26.57 41.74
CA PHE A 22 -5.23 -26.84 41.91
C PHE A 22 -5.53 -28.32 41.98
N PRO A 23 -6.16 -28.80 43.06
CA PRO A 23 -6.47 -30.22 43.23
C PRO A 23 -7.50 -30.72 42.20
N LYS A 24 -7.23 -31.91 41.64
CA LYS A 24 -8.17 -32.64 40.81
C LYS A 24 -9.37 -33.09 41.64
N GLY A 25 -10.44 -32.34 41.61
CA GLY A 25 -11.66 -32.72 42.30
C GLY A 25 -12.80 -31.78 41.98
N GLY A 26 -13.61 -32.14 41.00
CA GLY A 26 -14.86 -31.46 40.62
C GLY A 26 -15.11 -31.60 39.11
N GLN A 27 -16.33 -31.97 38.70
CA GLN A 27 -16.73 -32.02 37.29
C GLN A 27 -16.56 -30.65 36.65
N ALA A 28 -15.34 -30.36 36.08
CA ALA A 28 -15.10 -29.21 35.28
C ALA A 28 -15.88 -29.36 33.97
N THR A 29 -16.82 -28.47 33.74
CA THR A 29 -17.57 -28.44 32.48
C THR A 29 -16.59 -28.16 31.31
N ARG A 30 -16.85 -28.70 30.10
CA ARG A 30 -16.05 -28.47 28.88
C ARG A 30 -15.75 -26.99 28.65
N GLN A 31 -16.53 -26.08 29.17
CA GLN A 31 -16.39 -24.64 29.10
C GLN A 31 -15.23 -24.13 29.97
N SER A 32 -15.04 -24.70 31.17
CA SER A 32 -13.93 -24.30 32.05
C SER A 32 -12.55 -24.74 31.55
N ASP A 33 -12.49 -25.86 30.81
CA ASP A 33 -11.22 -26.29 30.19
C ASP A 33 -10.84 -25.43 28.99
N LYS A 34 -11.80 -24.97 28.16
CA LYS A 34 -11.57 -24.01 27.08
C LYS A 34 -11.07 -22.64 27.61
N GLU A 35 -11.71 -22.15 28.68
CA GLU A 35 -11.28 -20.89 29.31
C GLU A 35 -9.87 -20.98 29.91
N ARG A 36 -9.50 -22.13 30.48
CA ARG A 36 -8.15 -22.35 31.00
C ARG A 36 -7.10 -22.38 29.88
N VAL A 37 -7.39 -23.08 28.79
CA VAL A 37 -6.50 -23.13 27.61
C VAL A 37 -6.32 -21.73 27.03
N TRP A 38 -7.42 -20.98 26.86
CA TRP A 38 -7.40 -19.61 26.37
C TRP A 38 -6.51 -18.68 27.21
N ASN A 39 -6.61 -18.76 28.54
CA ASN A 39 -5.82 -17.95 29.46
C ASN A 39 -4.32 -18.30 29.51
N CYS A 40 -3.93 -19.47 28.98
CA CYS A 40 -2.52 -19.87 28.84
C CYS A 40 -1.91 -19.47 27.51
N MET A 41 -2.70 -19.02 26.53
CA MET A 41 -2.25 -18.58 25.21
C MET A 41 -1.74 -17.15 25.26
N THR A 42 -0.73 -16.83 24.44
CA THR A 42 -0.34 -15.45 24.17
C THR A 42 -1.46 -14.73 23.43
N ILE A 43 -1.48 -13.39 23.45
CA ILE A 43 -2.48 -12.58 22.72
C ILE A 43 -2.43 -12.87 21.23
N ARG A 44 -1.24 -13.09 20.66
CA ARG A 44 -1.07 -13.52 19.27
C ARG A 44 -1.79 -14.84 19.01
N GLU A 45 -1.58 -15.86 19.86
CA GLU A 45 -2.21 -17.18 19.69
C GLU A 45 -3.73 -17.12 19.84
N GLN A 46 -4.24 -16.30 20.76
CA GLN A 46 -5.67 -16.02 20.88
C GLN A 46 -6.24 -15.39 19.59
N SER A 47 -5.54 -14.39 19.03
CA SER A 47 -5.94 -13.76 17.76
C SER A 47 -5.95 -14.78 16.61
N GLN A 48 -4.93 -15.64 16.51
CA GLN A 48 -4.83 -16.69 15.50
C GLN A 48 -5.93 -17.77 15.67
N GLN A 49 -6.34 -18.07 16.89
CA GLN A 49 -7.46 -18.95 17.15
C GLN A 49 -8.79 -18.32 16.69
N LEU A 50 -8.99 -17.03 16.97
CA LEU A 50 -10.16 -16.28 16.49
C LEU A 50 -10.21 -16.23 14.95
N GLU A 51 -9.08 -16.03 14.27
CA GLU A 51 -9.03 -16.13 12.81
C GLU A 51 -9.59 -17.47 12.31
N ARG A 52 -9.16 -18.59 12.90
CA ARG A 52 -9.66 -19.94 12.54
C ARG A 52 -11.14 -20.15 12.78
N GLU A 53 -11.69 -19.53 13.83
CA GLU A 53 -13.09 -19.70 14.21
C GLU A 53 -14.04 -18.80 13.42
N THR A 54 -13.57 -17.65 12.94
CA THR A 54 -14.44 -16.60 12.38
C THR A 54 -14.24 -16.32 10.91
N LEU A 55 -13.04 -16.55 10.38
CA LEU A 55 -12.76 -16.27 8.97
C LEU A 55 -13.31 -17.36 8.04
N ALA A 56 -13.47 -17.01 6.78
CA ALA A 56 -13.88 -17.93 5.73
C ALA A 56 -12.81 -19.01 5.47
N PRO A 57 -13.19 -20.22 5.00
CA PRO A 57 -12.23 -21.30 4.75
C PRO A 57 -11.11 -20.97 3.74
N TRP A 58 -11.33 -19.97 2.89
CA TRP A 58 -10.38 -19.50 1.89
C TRP A 58 -9.62 -18.24 2.31
N ALA A 59 -9.81 -17.78 3.54
CA ALA A 59 -9.07 -16.64 4.08
C ALA A 59 -7.63 -17.04 4.41
N ALA A 60 -6.70 -16.09 4.24
CA ALA A 60 -5.31 -16.29 4.64
C ALA A 60 -5.17 -16.20 6.17
N LEU A 61 -4.94 -17.32 6.83
CA LEU A 61 -4.70 -17.37 8.26
C LEU A 61 -3.27 -16.95 8.59
N SER A 62 -3.09 -16.06 9.55
CA SER A 62 -1.77 -15.56 9.92
C SER A 62 -0.85 -16.65 10.50
N GLN A 63 -1.41 -17.73 11.06
CA GLN A 63 -0.67 -18.87 11.52
C GLN A 63 -0.10 -19.74 10.38
N GLU A 64 -0.71 -19.67 9.19
CA GLU A 64 -0.37 -20.45 8.00
C GLU A 64 0.46 -19.66 6.99
N THR A 65 0.97 -18.48 7.39
CA THR A 65 1.83 -17.66 6.54
C THR A 65 3.04 -18.46 6.04
N ARG A 66 3.41 -18.25 4.77
CA ARG A 66 4.67 -18.78 4.21
C ARG A 66 5.92 -18.15 4.82
N GLY A 67 5.72 -17.19 5.75
CA GLY A 67 6.77 -16.59 6.53
C GLY A 67 7.46 -15.42 5.83
N ARG A 68 8.65 -15.12 6.33
CA ARG A 68 9.47 -13.96 5.98
C ARG A 68 10.75 -14.38 5.27
N GLN A 69 11.37 -13.47 4.52
CA GLN A 69 12.66 -13.73 3.87
C GLN A 69 13.77 -14.02 4.88
N ARG A 70 13.75 -13.35 6.02
CA ARG A 70 14.70 -13.56 7.13
C ARG A 70 13.95 -14.02 8.37
N PRO A 71 14.36 -15.14 9.00
CA PRO A 71 13.78 -15.61 10.25
C PRO A 71 13.85 -14.55 11.34
N GLU A 72 12.82 -14.47 12.17
CA GLU A 72 12.79 -13.60 13.34
C GLU A 72 11.92 -14.20 14.44
N GLU A 73 12.10 -13.71 15.66
CA GLU A 73 11.26 -14.13 16.78
C GLU A 73 9.80 -13.67 16.62
N GLU A 74 8.89 -14.56 16.98
CA GLU A 74 7.47 -14.24 16.98
C GLU A 74 7.11 -13.25 18.08
N CYS A 75 6.20 -12.35 17.79
CA CYS A 75 5.68 -11.41 18.79
C CYS A 75 4.63 -12.12 19.66
N VAL A 76 4.69 -11.92 20.97
CA VAL A 76 3.68 -12.47 21.89
C VAL A 76 2.33 -11.75 21.81
N MET A 77 2.29 -10.53 21.25
CA MET A 77 1.11 -9.66 21.20
C MET A 77 0.44 -9.64 19.83
N ARG A 78 1.21 -9.64 18.74
CA ARG A 78 0.75 -9.32 17.38
C ARG A 78 0.94 -10.49 16.44
N THR A 79 -0.06 -10.73 15.57
CA THR A 79 0.06 -11.68 14.46
C THR A 79 1.13 -11.21 13.45
N PRO A 80 1.61 -12.09 12.56
CA PRO A 80 2.53 -11.70 11.48
C PRO A 80 2.03 -10.53 10.63
N TYR A 81 0.74 -10.53 10.24
CA TYR A 81 0.15 -9.48 9.40
C TYR A 81 0.00 -8.14 10.14
N GLN A 82 -0.35 -8.15 11.43
CA GLN A 82 -0.36 -6.96 12.26
C GLN A 82 1.04 -6.33 12.37
N ARG A 83 2.07 -7.15 12.52
CA ARG A 83 3.46 -6.66 12.52
C ARG A 83 3.86 -6.04 11.18
N ASP A 84 3.38 -6.59 10.09
CA ASP A 84 3.66 -6.05 8.74
C ASP A 84 3.01 -4.71 8.54
N ARG A 85 1.73 -4.57 8.88
CA ARG A 85 1.02 -3.29 8.89
C ARG A 85 1.77 -2.23 9.69
N ASP A 86 2.17 -2.56 10.92
CA ASP A 86 2.91 -1.62 11.78
C ASP A 86 4.24 -1.19 11.15
N ARG A 87 4.99 -2.12 10.54
CA ARG A 87 6.24 -1.81 9.85
C ARG A 87 6.05 -0.86 8.67
N ILE A 88 4.96 -1.06 7.92
CA ILE A 88 4.60 -0.22 6.78
C ILE A 88 4.28 1.20 7.24
N ILE A 89 3.38 1.35 8.22
CA ILE A 89 2.99 2.66 8.76
C ILE A 89 4.19 3.45 9.28
N HIS A 90 5.15 2.77 9.92
CA HIS A 90 6.33 3.42 10.48
C HIS A 90 7.50 3.61 9.52
N CYS A 91 7.41 3.17 8.26
CA CYS A 91 8.48 3.34 7.28
C CYS A 91 8.56 4.78 6.73
N LYS A 92 9.73 5.13 6.17
CA LYS A 92 9.95 6.47 5.61
C LYS A 92 9.12 6.71 4.36
N SER A 93 8.99 5.70 3.50
CA SER A 93 8.26 5.78 2.24
C SER A 93 6.78 6.03 2.47
N PHE A 94 6.16 5.41 3.48
CA PHE A 94 4.76 5.68 3.84
C PHE A 94 4.53 7.14 4.22
N ARG A 95 5.45 7.73 5.02
CA ARG A 95 5.36 9.16 5.38
C ARG A 95 5.51 10.11 4.18
N ARG A 96 6.29 9.69 3.14
CA ARG A 96 6.47 10.49 1.92
C ARG A 96 5.21 10.58 1.06
N LEU A 97 4.27 9.62 1.18
CA LEU A 97 3.01 9.63 0.42
C LEU A 97 2.18 10.90 0.65
N LYS A 98 2.33 11.57 1.79
CA LYS A 98 1.64 12.83 2.09
C LYS A 98 2.04 14.00 1.16
N HIS A 99 3.18 13.88 0.47
CA HIS A 99 3.74 14.90 -0.42
C HIS A 99 3.96 14.37 -1.85
N LYS A 100 3.23 13.33 -2.24
CA LYS A 100 3.16 12.83 -3.61
C LYS A 100 1.76 13.07 -4.16
N THR A 101 1.71 13.61 -5.36
CA THR A 101 0.46 13.86 -6.09
C THR A 101 -0.25 12.55 -6.43
N GLN A 102 -1.59 12.57 -6.39
CA GLN A 102 -2.43 11.46 -6.87
C GLN A 102 -2.77 11.65 -8.35
N VAL A 103 -3.51 12.69 -8.71
CA VAL A 103 -4.02 12.92 -10.08
C VAL A 103 -3.53 14.23 -10.68
N PHE A 104 -3.77 15.35 -10.01
CA PHE A 104 -3.41 16.67 -10.50
C PHE A 104 -2.13 17.16 -9.83
N LEU A 105 -1.16 17.64 -10.64
CA LEU A 105 0.10 18.18 -10.13
C LEU A 105 -0.17 19.40 -9.25
N SER A 106 0.02 19.20 -7.94
CA SER A 106 -0.01 20.23 -6.89
C SER A 106 -0.83 21.49 -7.25
N PRO A 107 -2.16 21.43 -7.29
CA PRO A 107 -2.92 22.65 -7.33
C PRO A 107 -2.67 23.42 -6.02
N GLU A 108 -2.62 24.74 -6.08
CA GLU A 108 -2.56 25.57 -4.88
C GLU A 108 -3.82 25.35 -4.02
N GLY A 109 -3.65 24.88 -2.77
CA GLY A 109 -4.73 24.69 -1.80
C GLY A 109 -4.62 23.43 -0.95
N ASP A 110 -5.26 23.46 0.23
CA ASP A 110 -5.16 22.41 1.25
C ASP A 110 -6.13 21.23 1.03
N HIS A 111 -6.96 21.25 -0.03
CA HIS A 111 -8.07 20.32 -0.20
C HIS A 111 -7.83 19.21 -1.23
N TYR A 112 -6.68 19.18 -1.88
CA TYR A 112 -6.37 18.16 -2.88
C TYR A 112 -5.85 16.86 -2.24
N ARG A 113 -6.20 15.73 -2.88
CA ARG A 113 -5.77 14.41 -2.42
C ARG A 113 -4.28 14.19 -2.65
N THR A 114 -3.65 13.69 -1.62
CA THR A 114 -2.31 13.12 -1.68
C THR A 114 -2.39 11.60 -1.80
N ARG A 115 -1.29 10.94 -2.19
CA ARG A 115 -1.22 9.48 -2.18
C ARG A 115 -1.49 8.88 -0.81
N LEU A 116 -1.16 9.57 0.28
CA LEU A 116 -1.47 9.10 1.61
C LEU A 116 -2.98 8.99 1.85
N THR A 117 -3.74 10.02 1.49
CA THR A 117 -5.19 10.00 1.65
C THR A 117 -5.85 8.98 0.74
N HIS A 118 -5.40 8.84 -0.51
CA HIS A 118 -5.81 7.77 -1.41
C HIS A 118 -5.55 6.38 -0.80
N THR A 119 -4.34 6.12 -0.32
CA THR A 119 -3.96 4.84 0.31
C THR A 119 -4.86 4.49 1.50
N LEU A 120 -5.25 5.48 2.32
CA LEU A 120 -6.19 5.30 3.43
C LEU A 120 -7.61 4.98 2.94
N GLU A 121 -8.07 5.61 1.87
CA GLU A 121 -9.38 5.36 1.26
C GLU A 121 -9.41 3.97 0.61
N VAL A 122 -8.34 3.53 -0.07
CA VAL A 122 -8.19 2.15 -0.57
C VAL A 122 -8.26 1.15 0.59
N SER A 123 -7.53 1.42 1.68
CA SER A 123 -7.55 0.56 2.87
C SER A 123 -8.95 0.46 3.48
N GLN A 124 -9.68 1.56 3.57
CA GLN A 124 -11.05 1.58 4.10
C GLN A 124 -11.99 0.74 3.22
N ILE A 125 -11.95 0.89 1.90
CA ILE A 125 -12.78 0.12 0.95
C ILE A 125 -12.40 -1.36 1.00
N ALA A 126 -11.11 -1.68 0.93
CA ALA A 126 -10.60 -3.04 0.96
C ALA A 126 -11.02 -3.79 2.23
N ARG A 127 -10.88 -3.15 3.39
CA ARG A 127 -11.30 -3.74 4.67
C ARG A 127 -12.82 -3.92 4.78
N THR A 128 -13.61 -3.03 4.17
CA THR A 128 -15.08 -3.19 4.10
C THR A 128 -15.44 -4.46 3.32
N ILE A 129 -14.78 -4.69 2.17
CA ILE A 129 -14.96 -5.90 1.37
C ILE A 129 -14.46 -7.14 2.13
N ALA A 130 -13.26 -7.09 2.69
CA ALA A 130 -12.66 -8.19 3.44
C ALA A 130 -13.55 -8.63 4.61
N ARG A 131 -14.06 -7.67 5.39
CA ARG A 131 -14.98 -7.95 6.51
C ARG A 131 -16.27 -8.62 6.05
N ALA A 132 -16.89 -8.12 4.97
CA ALA A 132 -18.12 -8.69 4.42
C ALA A 132 -17.91 -10.13 3.94
N LEU A 133 -16.74 -10.45 3.37
CA LEU A 133 -16.35 -11.78 2.91
C LEU A 133 -15.72 -12.65 4.01
N ARG A 134 -15.60 -12.16 5.24
CA ARG A 134 -14.91 -12.81 6.37
C ARG A 134 -13.47 -13.21 6.04
N LEU A 135 -12.73 -12.34 5.37
CA LEU A 135 -11.31 -12.47 5.06
C LEU A 135 -10.44 -11.76 6.11
N ASN A 136 -9.14 -11.95 6.05
CA ASN A 136 -8.19 -11.39 7.02
C ASN A 136 -8.01 -9.88 6.80
N GLU A 137 -8.64 -9.06 7.67
CA GLU A 137 -8.56 -7.60 7.57
C GLU A 137 -7.14 -7.07 7.81
N ASP A 138 -6.34 -7.69 8.71
CA ASP A 138 -4.98 -7.25 8.99
C ASP A 138 -4.06 -7.44 7.78
N LEU A 139 -4.20 -8.56 7.05
CA LEU A 139 -3.49 -8.79 5.79
C LEU A 139 -3.93 -7.79 4.73
N THR A 140 -5.25 -7.63 4.56
CA THR A 140 -5.83 -6.70 3.60
C THR A 140 -5.34 -5.27 3.83
N GLU A 141 -5.34 -4.81 5.09
CA GLU A 141 -4.85 -3.48 5.47
C GLU A 141 -3.36 -3.33 5.18
N ALA A 142 -2.54 -4.31 5.54
CA ALA A 142 -1.10 -4.27 5.30
C ALA A 142 -0.77 -4.12 3.80
N VAL A 143 -1.45 -4.89 2.93
CA VAL A 143 -1.26 -4.77 1.48
C VAL A 143 -1.74 -3.41 0.97
N ALA A 144 -2.95 -2.97 1.39
CA ALA A 144 -3.52 -1.68 0.98
C ALA A 144 -2.62 -0.50 1.33
N LEU A 145 -2.02 -0.50 2.54
CA LEU A 145 -1.12 0.58 2.97
C LEU A 145 0.21 0.60 2.22
N ALA A 146 0.61 -0.51 1.63
CA ALA A 146 1.92 -0.65 0.99
C ALA A 146 1.89 -0.65 -0.54
N HIS A 147 0.71 -0.80 -1.18
CA HIS A 147 0.62 -1.02 -2.62
C HIS A 147 1.31 0.08 -3.44
N ASP A 148 1.21 1.33 -3.01
CA ASP A 148 1.66 2.53 -3.72
C ASP A 148 2.99 3.14 -3.21
N LEU A 149 3.74 2.44 -2.33
CA LEU A 149 4.99 2.96 -1.75
C LEU A 149 6.08 3.28 -2.79
N GLY A 150 6.05 2.60 -3.93
CA GLY A 150 7.01 2.74 -5.02
C GLY A 150 6.65 3.78 -6.08
N HIS A 151 5.54 4.47 -5.95
CA HIS A 151 5.19 5.51 -6.91
C HIS A 151 6.22 6.64 -6.96
N THR A 152 6.46 7.15 -8.16
CA THR A 152 7.36 8.26 -8.45
C THR A 152 6.80 9.61 -7.98
N PRO A 153 7.63 10.66 -7.85
CA PRO A 153 7.10 12.02 -7.83
C PRO A 153 6.30 12.29 -9.11
N PHE A 154 5.28 13.14 -9.01
CA PHE A 154 4.37 13.52 -10.11
C PHE A 154 3.51 12.34 -10.64
N GLY A 155 3.27 11.31 -9.84
CA GLY A 155 2.37 10.22 -10.16
C GLY A 155 2.71 9.51 -11.48
N HIS A 156 1.71 9.25 -12.31
CA HIS A 156 1.89 8.56 -13.59
C HIS A 156 2.75 9.31 -14.61
N ALA A 157 2.84 10.65 -14.54
CA ALA A 157 3.73 11.40 -15.43
C ALA A 157 5.20 11.10 -15.12
N GLY A 158 5.56 11.02 -13.84
CA GLY A 158 6.90 10.63 -13.41
C GLY A 158 7.21 9.17 -13.73
N GLU A 159 6.22 8.27 -13.54
CA GLU A 159 6.36 6.85 -13.89
C GLU A 159 6.64 6.66 -15.39
N ARG A 160 5.86 7.30 -16.26
CA ARG A 160 6.12 7.28 -17.71
C ARG A 160 7.50 7.81 -18.07
N ALA A 161 7.93 8.88 -17.39
CA ALA A 161 9.25 9.47 -17.63
C ALA A 161 10.39 8.52 -17.24
N LEU A 162 10.35 7.89 -16.06
CA LEU A 162 11.35 6.88 -15.66
C LEU A 162 11.29 5.63 -16.53
N ASN A 163 10.07 5.17 -16.87
CA ASN A 163 9.90 4.02 -17.76
C ASN A 163 10.58 4.20 -19.13
N ALA A 164 10.56 5.42 -19.67
CA ALA A 164 11.22 5.74 -20.93
C ALA A 164 12.75 5.81 -20.82
N LEU A 165 13.32 6.00 -19.64
CA LEU A 165 14.75 6.14 -19.41
C LEU A 165 15.47 4.82 -19.13
N LEU A 166 14.75 3.80 -18.71
CA LEU A 166 15.31 2.51 -18.28
C LEU A 166 15.12 1.44 -19.36
N PRO A 167 16.14 0.67 -19.71
CA PRO A 167 16.05 -0.37 -20.75
C PRO A 167 14.99 -1.46 -20.45
N HIS A 168 14.79 -1.77 -19.15
CA HIS A 168 13.82 -2.75 -18.68
C HIS A 168 12.49 -2.13 -18.28
N GLY A 169 12.36 -0.78 -18.42
CA GLY A 169 11.21 -0.02 -18.00
C GLY A 169 11.16 0.23 -16.49
N PHE A 170 10.08 0.89 -16.05
CA PHE A 170 9.78 1.17 -14.65
C PHE A 170 8.30 0.91 -14.38
N ARG A 171 8.01 0.25 -13.27
CA ARG A 171 6.64 -0.04 -12.83
C ARG A 171 6.52 0.19 -11.34
N HIS A 172 5.56 1.01 -10.92
CA HIS A 172 5.38 1.40 -9.51
C HIS A 172 5.15 0.19 -8.58
N TYR A 173 4.46 -0.87 -9.02
CA TYR A 173 4.18 -2.04 -8.19
C TYR A 173 5.45 -2.90 -7.95
N GLU A 174 6.35 -3.01 -8.93
CA GLU A 174 7.66 -3.62 -8.77
C GLU A 174 8.54 -2.79 -7.84
N GLN A 175 8.48 -1.46 -8.01
CA GLN A 175 9.18 -0.53 -7.13
C GLN A 175 8.61 -0.54 -5.71
N SER A 176 7.28 -0.72 -5.52
CA SER A 176 6.68 -0.86 -4.19
C SER A 176 7.21 -2.08 -3.46
N LEU A 177 7.34 -3.21 -4.16
CA LEU A 177 7.98 -4.40 -3.61
C LEU A 177 9.46 -4.14 -3.30
N ARG A 178 10.19 -3.47 -4.19
CA ARG A 178 11.60 -3.12 -3.99
C ARG A 178 11.80 -2.21 -2.78
N VAL A 179 10.92 -1.25 -2.58
CA VAL A 179 10.93 -0.36 -1.40
C VAL A 179 10.87 -1.18 -0.11
N VAL A 180 9.92 -2.10 0.01
CA VAL A 180 9.73 -2.89 1.24
C VAL A 180 10.77 -3.99 1.42
N ASP A 181 11.32 -4.53 0.34
CA ASP A 181 12.32 -5.60 0.39
C ASP A 181 13.74 -5.09 0.54
N ARG A 182 14.06 -3.91 -0.04
CA ARG A 182 15.44 -3.47 -0.24
C ARG A 182 15.73 -2.06 0.26
N LEU A 183 14.88 -1.07 0.01
CA LEU A 183 15.24 0.34 0.21
C LEU A 183 15.03 0.83 1.63
N GLU A 184 13.99 0.38 2.31
CA GLU A 184 13.74 0.77 3.69
C GLU A 184 14.81 0.25 4.67
N LYS A 185 14.90 0.88 5.84
CA LYS A 185 15.86 0.51 6.90
C LYS A 185 17.31 0.41 6.40
N GLU A 186 17.74 1.39 5.60
CA GLU A 186 19.15 1.49 5.13
C GLU A 186 19.58 0.26 4.32
N GLY A 187 18.72 -0.17 3.40
CA GLY A 187 19.00 -1.30 2.50
C GLY A 187 18.68 -2.67 3.07
N ARG A 188 18.08 -2.77 4.27
CA ARG A 188 17.71 -4.07 4.88
C ARG A 188 16.27 -4.50 4.58
N GLY A 189 15.44 -3.56 4.12
CA GLY A 189 14.03 -3.79 3.89
C GLY A 189 13.21 -4.01 5.17
N LEU A 190 11.90 -4.11 5.03
CA LEU A 190 10.95 -4.27 6.15
C LEU A 190 10.81 -5.72 6.62
N ASN A 191 11.27 -6.71 5.84
CA ASN A 191 11.12 -8.14 6.14
C ASN A 191 9.65 -8.53 6.34
N LEU A 192 8.81 -8.20 5.34
CA LEU A 192 7.38 -8.52 5.36
C LEU A 192 7.12 -10.01 5.03
N THR A 193 5.94 -10.50 5.37
CA THR A 193 5.49 -11.85 5.00
C THR A 193 5.32 -11.99 3.50
N TYR A 194 5.35 -13.24 3.03
CA TYR A 194 5.18 -13.56 1.62
C TYR A 194 3.85 -13.04 1.07
N GLU A 195 2.77 -13.19 1.81
CA GLU A 195 1.42 -12.80 1.39
C GLU A 195 1.31 -11.28 1.19
N VAL A 196 1.86 -10.49 2.09
CA VAL A 196 1.90 -9.02 1.95
C VAL A 196 2.74 -8.61 0.74
N ARG A 197 3.92 -9.19 0.56
CA ARG A 197 4.81 -8.91 -0.57
C ARG A 197 4.18 -9.29 -1.91
N ASN A 198 3.52 -10.44 -1.97
CA ASN A 198 2.80 -10.89 -3.15
C ASN A 198 1.61 -9.98 -3.47
N GLY A 199 0.83 -9.59 -2.45
CA GLY A 199 -0.27 -8.65 -2.62
C GLY A 199 0.19 -7.28 -3.15
N ILE A 200 1.32 -6.75 -2.67
CA ILE A 200 1.93 -5.51 -3.17
C ILE A 200 2.29 -5.65 -4.65
N LEU A 201 2.94 -6.73 -5.04
CA LEU A 201 3.36 -6.94 -6.43
C LEU A 201 2.17 -7.11 -7.38
N CYS A 202 1.12 -7.78 -6.93
CA CYS A 202 0.03 -8.25 -7.77
C CYS A 202 -1.24 -7.39 -7.69
N HIS A 203 -1.18 -6.17 -7.11
CA HIS A 203 -2.38 -5.32 -7.01
C HIS A 203 -2.82 -4.73 -8.37
N THR A 204 -1.98 -4.81 -9.39
CA THR A 204 -2.21 -4.26 -10.73
C THR A 204 -2.94 -5.23 -11.67
N THR A 205 -3.33 -4.72 -12.85
CA THR A 205 -3.95 -5.54 -13.91
C THR A 205 -2.92 -6.47 -14.56
N GLY A 206 -3.33 -7.71 -14.82
CA GLY A 206 -2.49 -8.71 -15.48
C GLY A 206 -1.68 -9.60 -14.52
N LEU A 207 -1.64 -9.28 -13.23
CA LEU A 207 -1.10 -10.12 -12.17
C LEU A 207 -2.20 -10.52 -11.20
N GLU A 208 -2.13 -11.72 -10.65
CA GLU A 208 -3.11 -12.21 -9.69
C GLU A 208 -2.44 -12.57 -8.37
N ALA A 209 -2.91 -11.98 -7.27
CA ALA A 209 -2.41 -12.28 -5.96
C ALA A 209 -2.83 -13.70 -5.52
N VAL A 210 -1.96 -14.36 -4.75
CA VAL A 210 -2.21 -15.73 -4.27
C VAL A 210 -3.32 -15.80 -3.22
N THR A 211 -3.58 -14.71 -2.49
CA THR A 211 -4.62 -14.63 -1.46
C THR A 211 -5.82 -13.82 -1.96
N ALA A 212 -7.00 -14.15 -1.45
CA ALA A 212 -8.23 -13.39 -1.71
C ALA A 212 -8.10 -11.94 -1.23
N GLU A 213 -7.43 -11.74 -0.09
CA GLU A 213 -7.13 -10.42 0.48
C GLU A 213 -6.30 -9.55 -0.49
N GLY A 214 -5.27 -10.14 -1.10
CA GLY A 214 -4.47 -9.45 -2.11
C GLY A 214 -5.27 -9.10 -3.38
N ARG A 215 -6.19 -9.98 -3.80
CA ARG A 215 -7.07 -9.76 -4.97
C ARG A 215 -8.07 -8.63 -4.73
N ILE A 216 -8.54 -8.44 -3.50
CA ILE A 216 -9.42 -7.31 -3.13
C ILE A 216 -8.74 -5.97 -3.42
N ILE A 217 -7.43 -5.84 -3.21
CA ILE A 217 -6.74 -4.56 -3.32
C ILE A 217 -6.92 -3.95 -4.71
N ARG A 218 -6.82 -4.74 -5.77
CA ARG A 218 -7.04 -4.26 -7.14
C ARG A 218 -8.43 -3.64 -7.35
N TRP A 219 -9.47 -4.25 -6.75
CA TRP A 219 -10.82 -3.72 -6.83
C TRP A 219 -11.00 -2.47 -5.97
N ALA A 220 -10.46 -2.50 -4.75
CA ALA A 220 -10.53 -1.38 -3.83
C ALA A 220 -9.81 -0.14 -4.38
N ASP A 221 -8.63 -0.32 -4.98
CA ASP A 221 -7.88 0.74 -5.65
C ASP A 221 -8.68 1.32 -6.82
N LYS A 222 -9.22 0.47 -7.72
CA LYS A 222 -10.08 0.90 -8.82
C LYS A 222 -11.31 1.70 -8.36
N ILE A 223 -11.98 1.24 -7.32
CA ILE A 223 -13.15 1.92 -6.74
C ILE A 223 -12.75 3.27 -6.13
N ALA A 224 -11.63 3.28 -5.40
CA ALA A 224 -11.12 4.48 -4.76
C ALA A 224 -10.73 5.54 -5.80
N TYR A 225 -9.78 5.24 -6.70
CA TYR A 225 -9.26 6.24 -7.61
C TYR A 225 -10.35 6.84 -8.50
N MET A 226 -11.26 6.02 -9.03
CA MET A 226 -12.35 6.50 -9.88
C MET A 226 -13.22 7.54 -9.18
N ASN A 227 -13.61 7.25 -7.93
CA ASN A 227 -14.46 8.17 -7.18
C ASN A 227 -13.72 9.41 -6.67
N HIS A 228 -12.41 9.30 -6.47
CA HIS A 228 -11.56 10.42 -6.08
C HIS A 228 -11.34 11.39 -7.24
N ASP A 229 -11.05 10.84 -8.41
CA ASP A 229 -10.77 11.62 -9.61
C ASP A 229 -11.99 12.43 -10.05
N ILE A 230 -13.20 11.85 -9.89
CA ILE A 230 -14.46 12.58 -10.10
C ILE A 230 -14.56 13.78 -9.13
N ASP A 231 -14.36 13.55 -7.83
CA ASP A 231 -14.42 14.62 -6.82
C ASP A 231 -13.40 15.74 -7.11
N ASP A 232 -12.17 15.37 -7.46
CA ASP A 232 -11.10 16.32 -7.71
C ASP A 232 -11.34 17.07 -9.04
N ALA A 233 -11.87 16.41 -10.07
CA ALA A 233 -12.26 17.04 -11.33
C ALA A 233 -13.42 18.04 -11.16
N ILE A 234 -14.40 17.71 -10.31
CA ILE A 234 -15.51 18.63 -9.97
C ILE A 234 -14.99 19.85 -9.23
N ARG A 235 -14.10 19.68 -8.25
CA ARG A 235 -13.47 20.80 -7.51
C ARG A 235 -12.62 21.68 -8.41
N ALA A 236 -11.93 21.08 -9.37
CA ALA A 236 -11.13 21.82 -10.36
C ALA A 236 -12.00 22.52 -11.41
N GLY A 237 -13.32 22.35 -11.40
CA GLY A 237 -14.23 22.92 -12.39
C GLY A 237 -14.11 22.30 -13.79
N VAL A 238 -13.47 21.13 -13.88
CA VAL A 238 -13.27 20.38 -15.13
C VAL A 238 -14.50 19.52 -15.46
N LEU A 239 -15.24 19.08 -14.43
CA LEU A 239 -16.39 18.19 -14.53
C LEU A 239 -17.52 18.69 -13.62
N ARG A 240 -18.78 18.38 -13.95
CA ARG A 240 -19.92 18.50 -13.06
C ARG A 240 -20.56 17.12 -12.86
N GLU A 241 -21.22 16.88 -11.73
CA GLU A 241 -21.86 15.59 -11.44
C GLU A 241 -22.90 15.22 -12.53
N GLU A 242 -23.60 16.24 -13.08
CA GLU A 242 -24.62 16.08 -14.14
C GLU A 242 -24.03 15.69 -15.50
N ASP A 243 -22.73 15.87 -15.71
CA ASP A 243 -22.07 15.54 -16.97
C ASP A 243 -21.84 14.01 -17.10
N ILE A 244 -21.96 13.25 -15.98
CA ILE A 244 -21.84 11.79 -15.99
C ILE A 244 -23.06 11.17 -16.66
N PRO A 245 -22.89 10.34 -17.71
CA PRO A 245 -24.00 9.76 -18.48
C PRO A 245 -24.99 9.00 -17.60
N SER A 246 -26.30 9.13 -17.96
CA SER A 246 -27.38 8.46 -17.24
C SER A 246 -27.32 6.93 -17.32
N SER A 247 -26.72 6.34 -18.37
CA SER A 247 -26.47 4.91 -18.48
C SER A 247 -25.60 4.43 -17.29
N ILE A 248 -24.61 5.22 -16.89
CA ILE A 248 -23.70 4.94 -15.77
C ILE A 248 -24.41 5.20 -14.43
N THR A 249 -25.04 6.37 -14.28
CA THR A 249 -25.63 6.77 -12.99
C THR A 249 -26.85 5.93 -12.61
N ASN A 250 -27.55 5.33 -13.58
CA ASN A 250 -28.68 4.39 -13.33
C ASN A 250 -28.17 3.08 -12.68
N VAL A 251 -26.95 2.63 -12.98
CA VAL A 251 -26.36 1.41 -12.43
C VAL A 251 -25.56 1.70 -11.17
N LEU A 252 -24.63 2.65 -11.25
CA LEU A 252 -23.69 2.93 -10.14
C LEU A 252 -24.25 3.92 -9.12
N GLY A 253 -25.24 4.72 -9.48
CA GLY A 253 -25.80 5.79 -8.64
C GLY A 253 -25.26 7.17 -9.01
N ASN A 254 -26.02 8.19 -8.63
CA ASN A 254 -25.81 9.60 -8.99
C ASN A 254 -25.09 10.39 -7.88
N SER A 255 -24.33 9.75 -7.04
CA SER A 255 -23.49 10.42 -6.01
C SER A 255 -22.32 9.51 -5.64
N LYS A 256 -21.24 10.10 -5.13
CA LYS A 256 -20.06 9.38 -4.67
C LYS A 256 -20.41 8.21 -3.74
N THR A 257 -21.23 8.46 -2.71
CA THR A 257 -21.63 7.43 -1.74
C THR A 257 -22.37 6.28 -2.39
N LYS A 258 -23.29 6.57 -3.31
CA LYS A 258 -24.04 5.54 -4.02
C LYS A 258 -23.13 4.73 -4.94
N ARG A 259 -22.26 5.39 -5.72
CA ARG A 259 -21.28 4.71 -6.58
C ARG A 259 -20.39 3.75 -5.81
N ILE A 260 -19.75 4.23 -4.73
CA ILE A 260 -18.91 3.39 -3.89
C ILE A 260 -19.70 2.20 -3.31
N THR A 261 -20.92 2.45 -2.82
CA THR A 261 -21.76 1.39 -2.23
C THR A 261 -22.16 0.35 -3.27
N SER A 262 -22.57 0.76 -4.49
CA SER A 262 -22.95 -0.15 -5.59
C SER A 262 -21.77 -1.01 -6.02
N LEU A 263 -20.57 -0.42 -6.18
CA LEU A 263 -19.36 -1.13 -6.56
C LEU A 263 -18.92 -2.13 -5.49
N ILE A 264 -18.87 -1.72 -4.21
CA ILE A 264 -18.51 -2.61 -3.09
C ILE A 264 -19.52 -3.76 -2.99
N ARG A 265 -20.84 -3.46 -3.08
CA ARG A 265 -21.88 -4.47 -3.01
C ARG A 265 -21.72 -5.51 -4.12
N SER A 266 -21.51 -5.06 -5.35
CA SER A 266 -21.31 -5.95 -6.49
C SER A 266 -20.13 -6.89 -6.27
N VAL A 267 -18.98 -6.36 -5.78
CA VAL A 267 -17.82 -7.19 -5.45
C VAL A 267 -18.15 -8.20 -4.36
N VAL A 268 -18.83 -7.80 -3.29
CA VAL A 268 -19.16 -8.70 -2.16
C VAL A 268 -20.12 -9.80 -2.59
N GLU A 269 -21.19 -9.47 -3.34
CA GLU A 269 -22.24 -10.42 -3.72
C GLU A 269 -21.78 -11.42 -4.80
N ASN A 270 -20.74 -11.09 -5.58
CA ASN A 270 -20.24 -11.93 -6.68
C ASN A 270 -18.87 -12.58 -6.40
N SER A 271 -18.37 -12.47 -5.17
CA SER A 271 -17.13 -13.12 -4.74
C SER A 271 -17.39 -14.39 -3.96
N HIS A 272 -16.81 -15.52 -4.41
CA HIS A 272 -17.03 -16.83 -3.83
C HIS A 272 -15.72 -17.65 -3.81
N GLU A 273 -15.52 -18.44 -2.79
CA GLU A 273 -14.42 -19.41 -2.67
C GLU A 273 -13.04 -18.83 -3.01
N GLY A 274 -12.79 -17.58 -2.54
CA GLY A 274 -11.53 -16.90 -2.77
C GLY A 274 -11.42 -16.20 -4.14
N GLN A 275 -12.35 -16.38 -5.06
CA GLN A 275 -12.45 -15.59 -6.28
C GLN A 275 -13.10 -14.24 -5.96
N ILE A 276 -12.47 -13.16 -6.37
CA ILE A 276 -12.96 -11.80 -6.17
C ILE A 276 -13.40 -11.24 -7.52
N ALA A 277 -14.70 -11.00 -7.67
CA ALA A 277 -15.31 -10.57 -8.93
C ALA A 277 -16.40 -9.53 -8.72
N MET A 278 -16.71 -8.81 -9.77
CA MET A 278 -17.84 -7.87 -9.88
C MET A 278 -18.85 -8.46 -10.89
N ASP A 279 -20.14 -8.21 -10.72
CA ASP A 279 -21.12 -8.64 -11.73
C ASP A 279 -20.89 -7.93 -13.06
N PRO A 280 -21.25 -8.58 -14.19
CA PRO A 280 -20.98 -8.04 -15.53
C PRO A 280 -21.61 -6.66 -15.81
N VAL A 281 -22.80 -6.40 -15.27
CA VAL A 281 -23.53 -5.13 -15.52
C VAL A 281 -22.85 -3.98 -14.79
N THR A 282 -22.52 -4.18 -13.52
CA THR A 282 -21.77 -3.19 -12.73
C THR A 282 -20.36 -2.98 -13.27
N TYR A 283 -19.70 -4.05 -13.71
CA TYR A 283 -18.36 -3.96 -14.32
C TYR A 283 -18.39 -3.18 -15.63
N GLN A 284 -19.37 -3.42 -16.49
CA GLN A 284 -19.53 -2.66 -17.73
C GLN A 284 -19.77 -1.16 -17.44
N ALA A 285 -20.67 -0.84 -16.50
CA ALA A 285 -20.90 0.56 -16.11
C ALA A 285 -19.64 1.22 -15.50
N TYR A 286 -18.80 0.45 -14.78
CA TYR A 286 -17.50 0.91 -14.31
C TYR A 286 -16.55 1.20 -15.47
N GLU A 287 -16.48 0.35 -16.50
CA GLU A 287 -15.63 0.57 -17.67
C GLU A 287 -16.11 1.78 -18.48
N GLU A 288 -17.42 1.91 -18.70
CA GLU A 288 -17.99 3.11 -19.32
C GLU A 288 -17.64 4.39 -18.55
N LEU A 289 -17.67 4.35 -17.20
CA LEU A 289 -17.26 5.47 -16.37
C LEU A 289 -15.75 5.76 -16.52
N SER A 290 -14.93 4.72 -16.61
CA SER A 290 -13.47 4.86 -16.82
C SER A 290 -13.17 5.53 -18.17
N ASP A 291 -13.84 5.10 -19.23
CA ASP A 291 -13.70 5.69 -20.56
C ASP A 291 -14.19 7.14 -20.59
N PHE A 292 -15.32 7.43 -19.95
CA PHE A 292 -15.81 8.78 -19.80
C PHE A 292 -14.80 9.69 -19.07
N MET A 293 -14.25 9.25 -17.94
CA MET A 293 -13.23 9.99 -17.20
C MET A 293 -11.96 10.18 -18.00
N TYR A 294 -11.58 9.18 -18.80
CA TYR A 294 -10.41 9.31 -19.67
C TYR A 294 -10.58 10.45 -20.67
N GLN A 295 -11.73 10.54 -21.30
CA GLN A 295 -12.02 11.59 -22.29
C GLN A 295 -12.23 12.97 -21.63
N ALA A 296 -13.05 13.03 -20.58
CA ALA A 296 -13.45 14.30 -19.97
C ALA A 296 -12.37 14.93 -19.10
N VAL A 297 -11.55 14.12 -18.43
CA VAL A 297 -10.62 14.59 -17.40
C VAL A 297 -9.17 14.35 -17.79
N TYR A 298 -8.79 13.11 -18.12
CA TYR A 298 -7.36 12.79 -18.31
C TYR A 298 -6.80 13.29 -19.64
N LEU A 299 -7.61 13.56 -20.66
CA LEU A 299 -7.20 14.21 -21.90
C LEU A 299 -7.31 15.73 -21.87
N ASN A 300 -7.83 16.33 -20.79
CA ASN A 300 -7.99 17.76 -20.68
C ASN A 300 -6.65 18.49 -20.75
N GLU A 301 -6.52 19.44 -21.70
CA GLU A 301 -5.26 20.16 -21.94
C GLU A 301 -4.82 21.01 -20.76
N TYR A 302 -5.76 21.56 -20.00
CA TYR A 302 -5.47 22.38 -18.83
C TYR A 302 -4.79 21.53 -17.73
N ALA A 303 -5.32 20.34 -17.45
CA ALA A 303 -4.73 19.40 -16.50
C ALA A 303 -3.33 18.93 -16.96
N LYS A 304 -3.11 18.77 -18.26
CA LYS A 304 -1.85 18.28 -18.84
C LYS A 304 -0.77 19.31 -19.05
N LYS A 305 -1.08 20.60 -18.96
CA LYS A 305 -0.10 21.68 -19.21
C LYS A 305 1.13 21.54 -18.32
N GLU A 306 0.94 21.28 -17.05
CA GLU A 306 2.04 21.12 -16.08
C GLU A 306 2.71 19.75 -16.19
N GLU A 307 1.96 18.68 -16.52
CA GLU A 307 2.53 17.35 -16.73
C GLU A 307 3.60 17.32 -17.83
N ARG A 308 3.48 18.15 -18.86
CA ARG A 308 4.46 18.24 -19.97
C ARG A 308 5.87 18.63 -19.51
N LYS A 309 5.99 19.23 -18.32
CA LYS A 309 7.30 19.64 -17.74
C LYS A 309 7.98 18.48 -16.99
N VAL A 310 7.22 17.50 -16.53
CA VAL A 310 7.70 16.40 -15.69
C VAL A 310 8.81 15.57 -16.33
N PRO A 311 8.71 15.15 -17.62
CA PRO A 311 9.77 14.37 -18.25
C PRO A 311 11.13 15.04 -18.21
N HIS A 312 11.17 16.36 -18.38
CA HIS A 312 12.41 17.11 -18.32
C HIS A 312 13.02 17.13 -16.92
N ILE A 313 12.19 17.34 -15.89
CA ILE A 313 12.65 17.33 -14.49
C ILE A 313 13.21 15.94 -14.13
N ILE A 314 12.45 14.88 -14.41
CA ILE A 314 12.84 13.50 -14.10
C ILE A 314 14.11 13.10 -14.84
N HIS A 315 14.21 13.40 -16.14
CA HIS A 315 15.39 13.10 -16.94
C HIS A 315 16.65 13.80 -16.39
N SER A 316 16.52 15.08 -16.06
CA SER A 316 17.64 15.88 -15.54
C SER A 316 18.13 15.34 -14.20
N LEU A 317 17.21 15.05 -13.27
CA LEU A 317 17.54 14.48 -11.97
C LEU A 317 18.14 13.07 -12.11
N PHE A 318 17.54 12.20 -12.92
CA PHE A 318 18.06 10.85 -13.17
C PHE A 318 19.48 10.88 -13.74
N THR A 319 19.73 11.74 -14.73
CA THR A 319 21.04 11.89 -15.36
C THR A 319 22.08 12.45 -14.37
N HIS A 320 21.70 13.41 -13.53
CA HIS A 320 22.58 13.97 -12.51
C HIS A 320 23.00 12.90 -11.49
N PHE A 321 22.07 12.08 -11.00
CA PHE A 321 22.33 11.06 -10.00
C PHE A 321 22.95 9.77 -10.57
N LYS A 322 23.12 9.64 -11.88
CA LYS A 322 23.99 8.62 -12.50
C LYS A 322 25.47 8.82 -12.16
N ASN A 323 25.88 9.97 -11.66
CA ASN A 323 27.18 10.11 -11.02
C ASN A 323 27.08 9.63 -9.55
N PRO A 324 27.82 8.57 -9.15
CA PRO A 324 27.76 8.01 -7.78
C PRO A 324 28.12 9.05 -6.70
N ASP A 325 28.98 10.03 -7.01
CA ASP A 325 29.38 11.08 -6.06
C ASP A 325 28.23 12.00 -5.66
N HIS A 326 27.22 12.10 -6.50
CA HIS A 326 26.01 12.89 -6.23
C HIS A 326 24.95 12.14 -5.42
N LEU A 327 25.08 10.81 -5.31
CA LEU A 327 24.15 9.99 -4.53
C LEU A 327 24.42 10.14 -3.02
N PRO A 328 23.37 10.14 -2.18
CA PRO A 328 23.56 10.05 -0.74
C PRO A 328 24.25 8.73 -0.34
N ASP A 329 25.00 8.74 0.76
CA ASP A 329 25.82 7.58 1.18
C ASP A 329 25.03 6.27 1.30
N TYR A 330 23.76 6.32 1.75
CA TYR A 330 22.92 5.13 1.83
C TYR A 330 22.54 4.54 0.47
N MET A 331 22.63 5.33 -0.63
CA MET A 331 22.39 4.87 -2.00
C MET A 331 23.67 4.42 -2.70
N LYS A 332 24.86 4.85 -2.26
CA LYS A 332 26.13 4.46 -2.86
C LYS A 332 26.35 2.95 -2.79
N ARG A 333 25.96 2.33 -1.66
CA ARG A 333 26.00 0.86 -1.53
C ARG A 333 25.13 0.16 -2.56
N ILE A 334 23.94 0.69 -2.85
CA ILE A 334 23.05 0.13 -3.89
C ILE A 334 23.69 0.31 -5.27
N ALA A 335 24.33 1.45 -5.51
CA ALA A 335 25.05 1.70 -6.76
C ALA A 335 26.22 0.72 -6.96
N GLU A 336 26.95 0.36 -5.91
CA GLU A 336 28.03 -0.63 -5.93
C GLU A 336 27.52 -2.06 -6.17
N GLU A 337 26.42 -2.44 -5.51
CA GLU A 337 25.87 -3.81 -5.54
C GLU A 337 25.01 -4.08 -6.80
N GLU A 338 24.23 -3.10 -7.26
CA GLU A 338 23.17 -3.28 -8.27
C GLU A 338 23.29 -2.32 -9.46
N GLY A 339 24.32 -1.49 -9.47
CA GLY A 339 24.59 -0.51 -10.52
C GLY A 339 23.99 0.87 -10.26
N VAL A 340 24.69 1.87 -10.82
CA VAL A 340 24.35 3.28 -10.60
C VAL A 340 23.00 3.69 -11.22
N GLU A 341 22.60 3.07 -12.32
CA GLU A 341 21.29 3.33 -12.94
C GLU A 341 20.14 2.91 -12.04
N THR A 342 20.25 1.75 -11.42
CA THR A 342 19.29 1.25 -10.42
C THR A 342 19.22 2.18 -9.21
N ALA A 343 20.38 2.56 -8.67
CA ALA A 343 20.43 3.48 -7.52
C ALA A 343 19.87 4.86 -7.85
N SER A 344 20.16 5.40 -9.03
CA SER A 344 19.60 6.67 -9.49
C SER A 344 18.08 6.60 -9.64
N CYS A 345 17.58 5.51 -10.23
CA CYS A 345 16.15 5.26 -10.34
C CYS A 345 15.47 5.20 -8.99
N ASP A 346 15.99 4.38 -8.07
CA ASP A 346 15.47 4.25 -6.71
C ASP A 346 15.43 5.58 -5.97
N TYR A 347 16.49 6.37 -6.11
CA TYR A 347 16.60 7.67 -5.45
C TYR A 347 15.58 8.67 -5.98
N VAL A 348 15.48 8.80 -7.31
CA VAL A 348 14.52 9.70 -7.96
C VAL A 348 13.08 9.24 -7.73
N ALA A 349 12.78 7.95 -7.85
CA ALA A 349 11.46 7.39 -7.57
C ALA A 349 11.04 7.62 -6.10
N GLY A 350 12.02 7.59 -5.18
CA GLY A 350 11.79 7.83 -3.74
C GLY A 350 11.53 9.29 -3.37
N MET A 351 11.72 10.27 -4.27
CA MET A 351 11.49 11.68 -3.99
C MET A 351 10.00 11.98 -3.82
N THR A 352 9.70 13.03 -3.07
CA THR A 352 8.39 13.69 -3.10
C THR A 352 8.36 14.74 -4.22
N ASP A 353 7.19 15.18 -4.65
CA ASP A 353 7.04 16.18 -5.70
C ASP A 353 7.77 17.47 -5.34
N HIS A 354 7.56 17.97 -4.12
CA HIS A 354 8.24 19.16 -3.63
C HIS A 354 9.77 19.01 -3.59
N TYR A 355 10.25 17.84 -3.14
CA TYR A 355 11.69 17.59 -3.08
C TYR A 355 12.30 17.50 -4.48
N ALA A 356 11.63 16.87 -5.42
CA ALA A 356 12.07 16.78 -6.81
C ALA A 356 12.16 18.17 -7.47
N VAL A 357 11.15 19.03 -7.27
CA VAL A 357 11.17 20.41 -7.77
C VAL A 357 12.28 21.22 -7.11
N ALA A 358 12.41 21.17 -5.79
CA ALA A 358 13.45 21.90 -5.05
C ALA A 358 14.86 21.45 -5.47
N CYS A 359 15.06 20.14 -5.60
CA CYS A 359 16.32 19.57 -6.06
C CYS A 359 16.66 20.02 -7.50
N TYR A 360 15.66 19.98 -8.40
CA TYR A 360 15.83 20.46 -9.77
C TYR A 360 16.20 21.96 -9.82
N GLN A 361 15.51 22.79 -9.04
CA GLN A 361 15.80 24.22 -8.96
C GLN A 361 17.21 24.48 -8.42
N ASP A 362 17.62 23.76 -7.38
CA ASP A 362 18.94 23.93 -6.78
C ASP A 362 20.08 23.55 -7.73
N LEU A 363 19.89 22.49 -8.53
CA LEU A 363 20.91 21.95 -9.43
C LEU A 363 20.97 22.62 -10.80
N PHE A 364 19.83 23.05 -11.36
CA PHE A 364 19.73 23.40 -12.77
C PHE A 364 19.29 24.86 -13.02
N ILE A 365 18.81 25.56 -11.98
CA ILE A 365 18.42 26.98 -12.12
C ILE A 365 19.47 27.85 -11.46
N PRO A 366 20.10 28.78 -12.20
CA PRO A 366 21.08 29.72 -11.63
C PRO A 366 20.46 30.53 -10.49
N LYS A 367 21.17 30.61 -9.37
CA LYS A 367 20.79 31.47 -8.25
C LYS A 367 21.32 32.87 -8.47
N ALA A 368 20.55 33.91 -8.08
CA ALA A 368 21.05 35.28 -8.04
C ALA A 368 22.28 35.36 -7.13
N TRP A 369 23.32 36.05 -7.61
CA TRP A 369 24.53 36.27 -6.85
C TRP A 369 24.21 37.25 -5.72
N ASN A 370 24.06 36.79 -4.51
CA ASN A 370 23.97 37.64 -3.34
C ASN A 370 25.39 38.20 -3.05
N LEU A 371 25.70 39.33 -3.63
CA LEU A 371 26.68 40.21 -3.03
C LEU A 371 26.09 40.62 -1.66
N GLY A 372 26.66 40.10 -0.58
CA GLY A 372 26.33 40.54 0.76
C GLY A 372 26.59 42.05 0.86
N LEU A 373 25.57 42.81 0.52
CA LEU A 373 25.54 44.23 0.89
C LEU A 373 25.22 44.21 2.39
N GLY A 374 26.29 44.22 3.19
CA GLY A 374 26.20 44.51 4.62
C GLY A 374 25.47 45.83 4.82
N HIS A 375 24.35 45.77 5.49
CA HIS A 375 23.76 46.94 6.16
C HIS A 375 24.05 46.82 7.65
#